data_9faac7cab9b594ee2752a183d93dd417
#
_entry.id   9faac7cab9b594ee2752a183d93dd417
#
_cell.length_a   1.000
_cell.length_b   1.000
_cell.length_c   1.000
_cell.angle_alpha   90.00
_cell.angle_beta   90.00
_cell.angle_gamma   90.00
#
_symmetry.space_group_name_H-M   'P 1'
#
loop_
_entity.id
_entity.type
_entity.pdbx_description
1 polymer ?
#
loop_
_entity_poly.entity_id
_entity_poly.type
_entity_poly.pdbx_seq_one_letter_code
_entity_poly.pdbx_strand_id
1 'polypeptide(L)'
;MAEKGMPMHLVSSRTRLIRAVVATCGVSALLLAASATAGSGAAAAGPDGPGGDPSRGGAVITVTTAEVGAPGNPSVGVVPFTDAIYQSCADAPQTSRGCVTVGGVRYPYEIGQLEVTVEQWVAFLNTVDPEGRNRLDLYDETESSSAWPKYGQINLSAGAGNGRHYTVAFPEWAKKPYGFANFLRAARFVNSLYNGRLISKQSSSNGDFNYVTYRVRLSSRTERGMYDLARRNATRADDSGFVVPSQDEWIKAAYFDPNGGGTYSYWKYPTNPGVFGDGDATAPNPTVLNPTTGDVTNAANQPLASYHASGQPAPSWCPAQLQPADCSTVNPIGLDPITYADLYQGSLSTVGQAETTSPWGTLDQGGNAVEWTDTITAPPTGRNSARVWRRLHGGVSNAPAFQMWPSAVGLQPQDNVFYNHTYPWLGIRIGVIGDLGLGTS
;
A
#
# COMPACT_ATOMS: atom_id res chain seq x y z
N MET A 1 -37.42 -64.11 -8.17
CA MET A 1 -36.85 -64.76 -9.39
C MET A 1 -35.99 -63.72 -10.10
N ALA A 2 -34.74 -64.13 -10.27
CA ALA A 2 -33.71 -63.58 -11.14
C ALA A 2 -33.12 -62.17 -10.88
N GLU A 3 -32.01 -62.21 -10.15
CA GLU A 3 -30.86 -61.27 -10.25
C GLU A 3 -30.31 -61.22 -11.68
N LYS A 4 -29.87 -60.03 -12.05
CA LYS A 4 -28.82 -59.86 -13.06
C LYS A 4 -27.81 -58.83 -12.61
N GLY A 5 -26.59 -59.32 -12.32
CA GLY A 5 -25.45 -58.54 -11.94
C GLY A 5 -24.88 -57.69 -13.07
N MET A 6 -24.28 -56.55 -12.71
CA MET A 6 -23.38 -55.74 -13.55
C MET A 6 -21.92 -56.08 -13.28
N PRO A 7 -21.05 -56.11 -14.27
CA PRO A 7 -19.65 -56.40 -14.10
C PRO A 7 -18.85 -55.17 -13.63
N MET A 8 -18.00 -55.39 -12.64
CA MET A 8 -16.93 -54.49 -12.20
C MET A 8 -15.88 -54.33 -13.31
N HIS A 9 -15.62 -53.11 -13.73
CA HIS A 9 -14.41 -52.76 -14.48
C HIS A 9 -13.30 -52.38 -13.50
N LEU A 10 -12.26 -53.25 -13.46
CA LEU A 10 -10.97 -52.92 -12.85
C LEU A 10 -10.28 -51.81 -13.65
N VAL A 11 -10.02 -50.69 -12.98
CA VAL A 11 -9.10 -49.67 -13.50
C VAL A 11 -7.73 -49.91 -12.86
N SER A 12 -6.79 -50.32 -13.70
CA SER A 12 -5.39 -50.55 -13.39
C SER A 12 -4.69 -49.23 -13.05
N SER A 13 -4.26 -49.06 -11.80
CA SER A 13 -3.37 -48.00 -11.37
C SER A 13 -1.94 -48.24 -11.87
N ARG A 14 -1.46 -47.47 -12.80
CA ARG A 14 -0.03 -47.38 -13.17
C ARG A 14 0.68 -46.42 -12.22
N THR A 15 1.32 -46.96 -11.21
CA THR A 15 2.29 -46.28 -10.36
C THR A 15 3.54 -45.92 -11.18
N ARG A 16 3.77 -44.67 -11.46
CA ARG A 16 5.08 -44.19 -11.96
C ARG A 16 5.99 -43.89 -10.79
N LEU A 17 7.02 -44.70 -10.62
CA LEU A 17 8.16 -44.38 -9.79
C LEU A 17 8.89 -43.18 -10.36
N ILE A 18 8.88 -42.07 -9.64
CA ILE A 18 9.79 -40.96 -9.87
C ILE A 18 11.02 -41.20 -9.00
N ARG A 19 12.16 -41.50 -9.63
CA ARG A 19 13.47 -41.56 -8.98
C ARG A 19 13.85 -40.14 -8.54
N ALA A 20 13.93 -39.89 -7.26
CA ALA A 20 14.54 -38.70 -6.70
C ALA A 20 16.05 -38.78 -6.93
N VAL A 21 16.59 -37.88 -7.73
CA VAL A 21 18.01 -37.59 -7.81
C VAL A 21 18.29 -36.56 -6.72
N VAL A 22 18.94 -36.99 -5.64
CA VAL A 22 19.46 -36.10 -4.61
C VAL A 22 20.73 -35.48 -5.17
N ALA A 23 20.63 -34.24 -5.63
CA ALA A 23 21.78 -33.40 -5.91
C ALA A 23 22.09 -32.61 -4.63
N THR A 24 23.13 -33.03 -3.92
CA THR A 24 23.74 -32.26 -2.83
C THR A 24 24.50 -31.10 -3.46
N CYS A 25 23.83 -29.92 -3.58
CA CYS A 25 24.54 -28.67 -3.79
C CYS A 25 24.80 -28.02 -2.43
N GLY A 26 26.10 -27.88 -2.12
CA GLY A 26 26.55 -27.17 -0.93
C GLY A 26 26.11 -25.71 -0.95
N VAL A 27 25.36 -25.34 0.05
CA VAL A 27 25.00 -23.93 0.30
C VAL A 27 26.21 -23.26 0.93
N SER A 28 27.01 -22.55 0.12
CA SER A 28 27.91 -21.54 0.63
C SER A 28 27.06 -20.34 0.99
N ALA A 29 26.72 -20.22 2.27
CA ALA A 29 26.14 -19.00 2.81
C ALA A 29 27.15 -17.86 2.70
N LEU A 30 27.03 -17.03 1.67
CA LEU A 30 27.70 -15.74 1.60
C LEU A 30 26.87 -14.76 2.45
N LEU A 31 27.22 -14.65 3.72
CA LEU A 31 26.78 -13.54 4.57
C LEU A 31 27.38 -12.25 3.98
N LEU A 32 26.65 -11.56 3.14
CA LEU A 32 26.85 -10.14 2.90
C LEU A 32 26.33 -9.39 4.13
N ALA A 33 27.20 -9.19 5.09
CA ALA A 33 27.01 -8.17 6.11
C ALA A 33 27.01 -6.81 5.40
N ALA A 34 25.87 -6.29 5.05
CA ALA A 34 25.67 -4.89 4.75
C ALA A 34 25.91 -4.12 6.06
N SER A 35 27.14 -3.73 6.31
CA SER A 35 27.47 -2.72 7.32
C SER A 35 26.76 -1.43 6.91
N ALA A 36 25.59 -1.21 7.50
CA ALA A 36 24.97 0.10 7.56
C ALA A 36 25.88 0.98 8.42
N THR A 37 26.84 1.63 7.80
CA THR A 37 27.48 2.80 8.41
C THR A 37 26.39 3.85 8.50
N ALA A 38 25.84 4.01 9.69
CA ALA A 38 25.09 5.20 10.09
C ALA A 38 26.03 6.41 9.98
N GLY A 39 26.12 6.94 8.78
CA GLY A 39 26.72 8.23 8.51
C GLY A 39 25.76 9.29 9.05
N SER A 40 25.89 9.66 10.32
CA SER A 40 25.39 10.89 10.88
C SER A 40 26.19 12.08 10.32
N GLY A 41 26.00 12.32 9.02
CA GLY A 41 26.50 13.50 8.31
C GLY A 41 25.32 14.40 8.00
N ALA A 42 24.74 15.08 8.98
CA ALA A 42 23.98 16.28 8.74
C ALA A 42 24.95 17.34 8.20
N ALA A 43 25.14 17.36 6.88
CA ALA A 43 25.78 18.50 6.22
C ALA A 43 24.88 19.70 6.51
N ALA A 44 25.39 20.66 7.28
CA ALA A 44 24.79 21.96 7.46
C ALA A 44 24.54 22.55 6.09
N ALA A 45 23.28 22.78 5.71
CA ALA A 45 22.92 23.54 4.54
C ALA A 45 23.43 24.96 4.78
N GLY A 46 24.34 25.42 3.93
CA GLY A 46 24.74 26.83 3.86
C GLY A 46 23.53 27.68 3.48
N PRO A 47 23.48 28.95 3.88
CA PRO A 47 22.37 29.83 3.59
C PRO A 47 22.39 30.14 2.07
N ASP A 48 21.46 29.50 1.35
CA ASP A 48 21.15 29.92 -0.01
C ASP A 48 20.49 31.29 0.07
N GLY A 49 21.10 32.28 -0.63
CA GLY A 49 20.58 33.65 -0.69
C GLY A 49 19.19 33.71 -1.30
N PRO A 50 18.48 34.87 -1.19
CA PRO A 50 17.12 35.02 -1.69
C PRO A 50 17.09 34.88 -3.22
N GLY A 51 16.67 33.73 -3.73
CA GLY A 51 16.62 33.36 -5.14
C GLY A 51 17.22 32.01 -5.49
N GLY A 52 17.68 31.25 -4.51
CA GLY A 52 18.19 29.87 -4.71
C GLY A 52 17.10 28.94 -5.26
N ASP A 53 17.50 28.00 -6.11
CA ASP A 53 16.66 26.91 -6.60
C ASP A 53 16.11 26.10 -5.41
N PRO A 54 14.77 26.12 -5.17
CA PRO A 54 14.17 25.43 -4.03
C PRO A 54 14.42 23.91 -4.03
N SER A 55 14.83 23.33 -5.17
CA SER A 55 15.19 21.92 -5.27
C SER A 55 16.61 21.61 -4.75
N ARG A 56 17.43 22.63 -4.54
CA ARG A 56 18.84 22.43 -4.09
C ARG A 56 18.98 22.20 -2.59
N GLY A 57 18.05 22.76 -1.78
CA GLY A 57 18.08 22.67 -0.31
C GLY A 57 17.28 21.50 0.29
N GLY A 58 16.42 20.83 -0.49
CA GLY A 58 15.52 19.78 0.01
C GLY A 58 16.22 18.50 0.42
N ALA A 59 15.57 17.73 1.30
CA ALA A 59 16.02 16.41 1.69
C ALA A 59 16.08 15.44 0.49
N VAL A 60 16.98 14.46 0.56
CA VAL A 60 17.04 13.39 -0.44
C VAL A 60 16.35 12.16 0.12
N ILE A 61 15.36 11.64 -0.60
CA ILE A 61 14.73 10.37 -0.28
C ILE A 61 14.98 9.33 -1.38
N THR A 62 14.80 8.08 -1.00
CA THR A 62 14.85 6.94 -1.91
C THR A 62 13.46 6.37 -2.07
N VAL A 63 13.04 6.11 -3.32
CA VAL A 63 11.79 5.46 -3.67
C VAL A 63 12.12 4.28 -4.56
N THR A 64 11.73 3.07 -4.16
CA THR A 64 11.83 1.87 -5.00
C THR A 64 10.45 1.55 -5.54
N THR A 65 10.35 1.33 -6.85
CA THR A 65 9.15 0.98 -7.57
C THR A 65 9.28 -0.39 -8.21
N ALA A 66 8.17 -1.10 -8.37
CA ALA A 66 8.05 -2.30 -9.18
C ALA A 66 7.53 -1.93 -10.57
N GLU A 67 8.10 -2.52 -11.63
CA GLU A 67 7.63 -2.34 -13.00
C GLU A 67 6.37 -3.16 -13.25
N VAL A 68 5.31 -2.53 -13.73
CA VAL A 68 4.04 -3.15 -14.08
C VAL A 68 3.84 -3.14 -15.59
N GLY A 69 4.10 -4.28 -16.20
CA GLY A 69 4.03 -4.51 -17.64
C GLY A 69 2.61 -4.86 -18.13
N ALA A 70 2.54 -5.70 -19.16
CA ALA A 70 1.29 -6.20 -19.77
C ALA A 70 0.28 -5.08 -20.08
N PRO A 71 0.65 -4.09 -20.95
CA PRO A 71 -0.28 -3.04 -21.35
C PRO A 71 -1.49 -3.61 -22.08
N GLY A 72 -2.69 -3.08 -21.81
CA GLY A 72 -3.92 -3.57 -22.39
C GLY A 72 -4.46 -4.86 -21.72
N ASN A 73 -4.03 -5.17 -20.50
CA ASN A 73 -4.61 -6.27 -19.75
C ASN A 73 -6.14 -6.15 -19.61
N PRO A 74 -6.87 -7.26 -19.56
CA PRO A 74 -8.32 -7.22 -19.34
C PRO A 74 -8.65 -6.59 -17.98
N SER A 75 -9.78 -5.89 -17.92
CA SER A 75 -10.36 -5.44 -16.65
C SER A 75 -11.07 -6.59 -15.95
N VAL A 76 -11.16 -6.53 -14.63
CA VAL A 76 -12.01 -7.43 -13.84
C VAL A 76 -13.33 -6.74 -13.49
N GLY A 77 -14.43 -7.50 -13.59
CA GLY A 77 -15.74 -7.04 -13.13
C GLY A 77 -15.89 -7.19 -11.63
N VAL A 78 -16.17 -6.10 -10.94
CA VAL A 78 -16.39 -6.06 -9.49
C VAL A 78 -17.72 -5.39 -9.17
N VAL A 79 -18.39 -5.83 -8.11
CA VAL A 79 -19.49 -5.10 -7.50
C VAL A 79 -18.93 -4.26 -6.37
N PRO A 80 -18.95 -2.92 -6.49
CA PRO A 80 -18.41 -2.06 -5.46
C PRO A 80 -19.10 -2.30 -4.12
N PHE A 81 -18.28 -2.46 -3.11
CA PHE A 81 -18.69 -2.79 -1.77
C PHE A 81 -19.31 -1.57 -1.07
N THR A 82 -20.63 -1.51 -1.03
CA THR A 82 -21.34 -0.55 -0.16
C THR A 82 -22.42 -1.21 0.70
N ASP A 83 -23.05 -2.30 0.22
CA ASP A 83 -24.16 -2.95 0.95
C ASP A 83 -24.23 -4.47 0.75
N ALA A 84 -23.39 -5.08 -0.08
CA ALA A 84 -23.38 -6.53 -0.33
C ALA A 84 -21.98 -7.02 -0.72
N ILE A 85 -21.60 -8.17 -0.20
CA ILE A 85 -20.26 -8.75 -0.36
C ILE A 85 -20.28 -9.68 -1.56
N TYR A 86 -20.15 -9.13 -2.75
CA TYR A 86 -19.92 -9.90 -3.95
C TYR A 86 -18.48 -9.73 -4.41
N GLN A 87 -17.79 -10.84 -4.63
CA GLN A 87 -16.39 -10.86 -5.01
C GLN A 87 -16.21 -10.45 -6.47
N SER A 88 -17.06 -10.98 -7.34
CA SER A 88 -17.03 -10.67 -8.77
C SER A 88 -18.45 -10.44 -9.30
N CYS A 89 -18.54 -9.86 -10.49
CA CYS A 89 -19.82 -9.73 -11.18
C CYS A 89 -20.44 -11.08 -11.56
N ALA A 90 -19.64 -12.13 -11.70
CA ALA A 90 -20.10 -13.47 -11.99
C ALA A 90 -20.83 -14.09 -10.79
N ASP A 91 -20.41 -13.75 -9.57
CA ASP A 91 -20.97 -14.29 -8.32
C ASP A 91 -22.14 -13.45 -7.82
N ALA A 92 -22.30 -12.22 -8.33
CA ALA A 92 -23.39 -11.33 -7.93
C ALA A 92 -24.72 -11.80 -8.52
N PRO A 93 -25.84 -11.81 -7.74
CA PRO A 93 -27.15 -12.05 -8.30
C PRO A 93 -27.43 -11.06 -9.43
N GLN A 94 -28.13 -11.49 -10.48
CA GLN A 94 -28.50 -10.67 -11.66
C GLN A 94 -29.24 -9.36 -11.29
N THR A 95 -29.74 -9.26 -10.06
CA THR A 95 -30.40 -8.08 -9.49
C THR A 95 -29.45 -7.11 -8.79
N SER A 96 -28.14 -7.42 -8.72
CA SER A 96 -27.18 -6.61 -8.00
C SER A 96 -26.84 -5.35 -8.77
N ARG A 97 -26.82 -4.22 -8.07
CA ARG A 97 -26.56 -2.91 -8.65
C ARG A 97 -25.14 -2.79 -9.17
N GLY A 98 -25.01 -2.57 -10.49
CA GLY A 98 -23.88 -1.87 -11.03
C GLY A 98 -22.52 -2.59 -10.92
N CYS A 99 -22.39 -3.71 -11.64
CA CYS A 99 -21.07 -4.22 -11.96
C CYS A 99 -20.23 -3.12 -12.64
N VAL A 100 -19.04 -2.86 -12.12
CA VAL A 100 -18.06 -1.96 -12.73
C VAL A 100 -16.81 -2.76 -13.11
N THR A 101 -16.11 -2.32 -14.12
CA THR A 101 -14.85 -2.91 -14.54
C THR A 101 -13.67 -2.07 -14.03
N VAL A 102 -12.66 -2.72 -13.47
CA VAL A 102 -11.48 -2.08 -12.89
C VAL A 102 -10.20 -2.83 -13.25
N GLY A 103 -9.04 -2.21 -13.07
CA GLY A 103 -7.73 -2.82 -13.22
C GLY A 103 -7.22 -2.91 -14.65
N GLY A 104 -7.96 -2.43 -15.65
CA GLY A 104 -7.50 -2.38 -17.05
C GLY A 104 -6.62 -1.16 -17.31
N VAL A 105 -5.33 -1.37 -17.62
CA VAL A 105 -4.36 -0.30 -17.90
C VAL A 105 -3.71 -0.51 -19.25
N ARG A 106 -3.72 0.53 -20.10
CA ARG A 106 -3.28 0.44 -21.50
C ARG A 106 -1.80 0.74 -21.74
N TYR A 107 -1.07 1.10 -20.70
CA TYR A 107 0.35 1.48 -20.76
C TYR A 107 1.15 0.78 -19.65
N PRO A 108 2.47 0.61 -19.83
CA PRO A 108 3.33 0.21 -18.73
C PRO A 108 3.53 1.38 -17.76
N TYR A 109 3.72 1.06 -16.50
CA TYR A 109 3.96 2.04 -15.45
C TYR A 109 4.78 1.40 -14.33
N GLU A 110 5.17 2.19 -13.37
CA GLU A 110 5.79 1.71 -12.15
C GLU A 110 4.92 2.09 -10.93
N ILE A 111 4.99 1.27 -9.89
CA ILE A 111 4.30 1.53 -8.63
C ILE A 111 5.25 1.26 -7.47
N GLY A 112 5.16 2.03 -6.39
CA GLY A 112 5.98 1.86 -5.21
C GLY A 112 5.96 0.41 -4.73
N GLN A 113 7.13 -0.18 -4.55
CA GLN A 113 7.25 -1.51 -3.96
C GLN A 113 6.64 -1.52 -2.56
N LEU A 114 6.81 -0.42 -1.83
CA LEU A 114 6.37 -0.19 -0.46
C LEU A 114 5.49 1.06 -0.37
N GLU A 115 4.76 1.19 0.72
CA GLU A 115 4.09 2.41 1.14
C GLU A 115 5.12 3.51 1.48
N VAL A 116 4.69 4.77 1.44
CA VAL A 116 5.50 5.90 1.92
C VAL A 116 5.67 5.79 3.44
N THR A 117 6.93 5.84 3.91
CA THR A 117 7.24 5.67 5.32
C THR A 117 7.18 6.96 6.13
N VAL A 118 7.07 6.82 7.45
CA VAL A 118 7.11 7.95 8.39
C VAL A 118 8.39 8.79 8.22
N GLU A 119 9.55 8.16 8.06
CA GLU A 119 10.81 8.91 7.84
C GLU A 119 10.84 9.68 6.53
N GLN A 120 10.26 9.13 5.44
CA GLN A 120 10.15 9.84 4.17
C GLN A 120 9.21 11.04 4.29
N TRP A 121 8.13 10.90 5.06
CA TRP A 121 7.22 12.00 5.33
C TRP A 121 7.86 13.08 6.19
N VAL A 122 8.63 12.73 7.22
CA VAL A 122 9.42 13.67 8.02
C VAL A 122 10.40 14.46 7.15
N ALA A 123 11.09 13.78 6.23
CA ALA A 123 11.99 14.43 5.28
C ALA A 123 11.25 15.43 4.38
N PHE A 124 10.04 15.07 3.94
CA PHE A 124 9.15 15.96 3.18
C PHE A 124 8.71 17.17 4.01
N LEU A 125 8.20 16.97 5.22
CA LEU A 125 7.78 18.06 6.11
C LEU A 125 8.91 19.06 6.34
N ASN A 126 10.09 18.61 6.69
CA ASN A 126 11.26 19.46 6.93
C ASN A 126 11.75 20.19 5.66
N THR A 127 11.43 19.66 4.47
CA THR A 127 11.74 20.32 3.19
C THR A 127 10.73 21.43 2.87
N VAL A 128 9.44 21.16 3.05
CA VAL A 128 8.37 22.07 2.59
C VAL A 128 7.95 23.09 3.66
N ASP A 129 8.16 22.75 4.91
CA ASP A 129 7.90 23.61 6.06
C ASP A 129 9.13 23.68 7.00
N PRO A 130 10.24 24.23 6.53
CA PRO A 130 11.49 24.26 7.30
C PRO A 130 11.39 25.08 8.59
N GLU A 131 10.39 25.91 8.72
CA GLU A 131 10.14 26.75 9.91
C GLU A 131 9.16 26.13 10.91
N GLY A 132 8.59 24.96 10.61
CA GLY A 132 7.64 24.23 11.47
C GLY A 132 6.34 24.99 11.73
N ARG A 133 5.84 25.77 10.75
CA ARG A 133 4.62 26.58 10.88
C ARG A 133 3.34 25.86 10.46
N ASN A 134 3.47 24.72 9.82
CA ASN A 134 2.38 23.87 9.30
C ASN A 134 1.30 24.62 8.48
N ARG A 135 1.71 25.62 7.69
CA ARG A 135 0.76 26.47 6.94
C ARG A 135 -0.04 25.72 5.88
N LEU A 136 0.45 24.59 5.41
CA LEU A 136 -0.18 23.74 4.39
C LEU A 136 -0.97 22.60 4.99
N ASP A 137 -1.11 22.57 6.32
CA ASP A 137 -1.81 21.50 7.04
C ASP A 137 -1.29 20.09 6.67
N LEU A 138 0.05 19.92 6.68
CA LEU A 138 0.73 18.67 6.32
C LEU A 138 1.00 17.77 7.53
N TYR A 139 0.86 18.31 8.72
CA TYR A 139 1.05 17.66 10.00
C TYR A 139 -0.22 17.81 10.85
N ASP A 140 -0.58 16.76 11.57
CA ASP A 140 -1.69 16.75 12.51
C ASP A 140 -1.14 16.48 13.92
N GLU A 141 -1.51 17.31 14.89
CA GLU A 141 -1.02 17.17 16.26
C GLU A 141 -1.40 15.82 16.89
N THR A 142 -2.45 15.18 16.40
CA THR A 142 -2.86 13.84 16.83
C THR A 142 -1.89 12.74 16.41
N GLU A 143 -0.96 12.99 15.49
CA GLU A 143 0.07 12.01 15.13
C GLU A 143 1.29 12.04 16.06
N SER A 144 1.31 12.93 17.07
CA SER A 144 2.44 13.09 17.99
C SER A 144 2.52 12.00 19.08
N SER A 145 3.71 11.85 19.65
CA SER A 145 3.89 11.00 20.84
C SER A 145 3.13 11.51 22.08
N SER A 146 2.72 12.78 22.10
CA SER A 146 1.86 13.33 23.15
C SER A 146 0.43 12.81 23.04
N ALA A 147 -0.08 12.68 21.80
CA ALA A 147 -1.40 12.11 21.54
C ALA A 147 -1.41 10.58 21.68
N TRP A 148 -0.32 9.94 21.24
CA TRP A 148 -0.15 8.47 21.24
C TRP A 148 1.19 8.10 21.90
N PRO A 149 1.25 7.95 23.25
CA PRO A 149 2.50 7.77 23.97
C PRO A 149 3.35 6.56 23.58
N LYS A 150 2.78 5.58 22.89
CA LYS A 150 3.51 4.40 22.38
C LYS A 150 3.61 4.37 20.85
N TYR A 151 2.69 5.00 20.15
CA TYR A 151 2.45 4.75 18.72
C TYR A 151 2.37 6.02 17.89
N GLY A 152 2.76 7.17 18.43
CA GLY A 152 2.85 8.42 17.68
C GLY A 152 3.84 8.29 16.53
N GLN A 153 3.54 8.92 15.41
CA GLN A 153 4.38 8.85 14.22
C GLN A 153 5.39 9.99 14.16
N ILE A 154 4.94 11.22 14.36
CA ILE A 154 5.77 12.43 14.16
C ILE A 154 5.55 13.42 15.30
N ASN A 155 6.65 13.99 15.78
CA ASN A 155 6.64 15.11 16.72
C ASN A 155 7.02 16.42 16.00
N LEU A 156 6.35 17.51 16.37
CA LEU A 156 6.70 18.88 15.98
C LEU A 156 7.35 19.61 17.16
N SER A 157 8.57 20.10 16.97
CA SER A 157 9.31 20.90 17.96
C SER A 157 9.46 22.35 17.51
N ALA A 158 8.73 23.26 18.12
CA ALA A 158 8.79 24.69 17.79
C ALA A 158 10.17 25.33 18.03
N GLY A 159 10.94 24.81 18.99
CA GLY A 159 12.27 25.31 19.33
C GLY A 159 13.43 24.75 18.49
N ALA A 160 13.16 23.87 17.55
CA ALA A 160 14.19 23.30 16.70
C ALA A 160 14.69 24.32 15.63
N GLY A 161 15.86 24.06 15.07
CA GLY A 161 16.36 24.87 13.94
C GLY A 161 15.64 24.55 12.63
N ASN A 162 15.72 25.49 11.67
CA ASN A 162 15.08 25.35 10.36
C ASN A 162 15.40 23.99 9.71
N GLY A 163 14.38 23.35 9.15
CA GLY A 163 14.46 22.05 8.51
C GLY A 163 14.65 20.86 9.47
N ARG A 164 14.42 21.06 10.78
CA ARG A 164 14.53 20.03 11.82
C ARG A 164 13.37 20.05 12.82
N HIS A 165 12.30 20.73 12.50
CA HIS A 165 11.14 20.86 13.38
C HIS A 165 10.37 19.57 13.51
N TYR A 166 10.35 18.74 12.47
CA TYR A 166 9.63 17.47 12.45
C TYR A 166 10.60 16.32 12.68
N THR A 167 10.26 15.41 13.58
CA THR A 167 11.06 14.22 13.91
C THR A 167 10.16 13.01 14.02
N VAL A 168 10.68 11.83 13.68
CA VAL A 168 9.99 10.57 13.98
C VAL A 168 9.79 10.49 15.50
N ALA A 169 8.56 10.20 15.93
CA ALA A 169 8.22 10.19 17.36
C ALA A 169 8.94 9.06 18.13
N PHE A 170 9.04 7.89 17.51
CA PHE A 170 9.75 6.71 18.00
C PHE A 170 10.65 6.18 16.89
N PRO A 171 11.99 6.22 17.04
CA PRO A 171 12.94 5.88 15.98
C PRO A 171 12.73 4.50 15.34
N GLU A 172 12.32 3.51 16.13
CA GLU A 172 11.99 2.15 15.68
C GLU A 172 10.79 2.10 14.73
N TRP A 173 9.99 3.16 14.70
CA TRP A 173 8.80 3.27 13.85
C TRP A 173 9.04 4.04 12.55
N ALA A 174 10.28 4.45 12.30
CA ALA A 174 10.65 5.23 11.12
C ALA A 174 10.23 4.58 9.79
N LYS A 175 10.29 3.25 9.74
CA LYS A 175 9.94 2.44 8.58
C LYS A 175 8.48 1.95 8.53
N LYS A 176 7.61 2.41 9.41
CA LYS A 176 6.18 2.15 9.30
C LYS A 176 5.55 3.01 8.21
N PRO A 177 4.40 2.60 7.63
CA PRO A 177 3.69 3.46 6.69
C PRO A 177 3.27 4.75 7.38
N TYR A 178 3.42 5.88 6.69
CA TYR A 178 2.82 7.13 7.11
C TYR A 178 1.30 7.04 6.97
N GLY A 179 0.57 7.23 8.05
CA GLY A 179 -0.85 6.91 8.16
C GLY A 179 -1.81 8.11 8.15
N PHE A 180 -1.35 9.33 8.38
CA PHE A 180 -2.23 10.50 8.53
C PHE A 180 -2.42 11.30 7.23
N ALA A 181 -2.41 10.61 6.09
CA ALA A 181 -2.57 11.26 4.80
C ALA A 181 -4.05 11.56 4.47
N ASN A 182 -4.29 12.70 3.83
CA ASN A 182 -5.42 12.87 2.93
C ASN A 182 -4.89 12.99 1.49
N PHE A 183 -5.79 12.98 0.50
CA PHE A 183 -5.33 13.02 -0.88
C PHE A 183 -4.57 14.30 -1.22
N LEU A 184 -4.94 15.44 -0.65
CA LEU A 184 -4.25 16.72 -0.92
C LEU A 184 -2.83 16.71 -0.33
N ARG A 185 -2.62 16.06 0.82
CA ARG A 185 -1.29 15.81 1.40
C ARG A 185 -0.48 14.89 0.49
N ALA A 186 -1.07 13.78 0.02
CA ALA A 186 -0.43 12.86 -0.93
C ALA A 186 -0.04 13.56 -2.24
N ALA A 187 -0.93 14.37 -2.81
CA ALA A 187 -0.66 15.13 -4.02
C ALA A 187 0.48 16.16 -3.84
N ARG A 188 0.59 16.80 -2.66
CA ARG A 188 1.72 17.68 -2.32
C ARG A 188 3.04 16.94 -2.23
N PHE A 189 3.02 15.74 -1.65
CA PHE A 189 4.20 14.87 -1.60
C PHE A 189 4.66 14.49 -3.02
N VAL A 190 3.73 14.07 -3.87
CA VAL A 190 4.00 13.78 -5.28
C VAL A 190 4.51 15.02 -6.03
N ASN A 191 3.90 16.18 -5.84
CA ASN A 191 4.38 17.42 -6.44
C ASN A 191 5.80 17.79 -5.99
N SER A 192 6.15 17.52 -4.72
CA SER A 192 7.50 17.70 -4.20
C SER A 192 8.52 16.79 -4.89
N LEU A 193 8.15 15.55 -5.22
CA LEU A 193 8.94 14.63 -6.02
C LEU A 193 9.06 15.09 -7.47
N TYR A 194 7.93 15.43 -8.10
CA TYR A 194 7.84 15.87 -9.49
C TYR A 194 8.67 17.15 -9.76
N ASN A 195 8.57 18.14 -8.89
CA ASN A 195 9.34 19.38 -8.95
C ASN A 195 10.76 19.24 -8.39
N GLY A 196 11.08 18.08 -7.85
CA GLY A 196 12.36 17.75 -7.27
C GLY A 196 13.45 17.51 -8.31
N ARG A 197 14.65 17.21 -7.83
CA ARG A 197 15.75 16.84 -8.70
C ARG A 197 16.05 15.35 -8.59
N LEU A 198 15.91 14.61 -9.69
CA LEU A 198 16.36 13.23 -9.78
C LEU A 198 17.90 13.20 -9.68
N ILE A 199 18.41 12.50 -8.68
CA ILE A 199 19.85 12.34 -8.42
C ILE A 199 20.37 11.08 -9.09
N SER A 200 19.64 9.97 -8.94
CA SER A 200 19.99 8.71 -9.59
C SER A 200 18.74 7.85 -9.83
N LYS A 201 18.82 7.05 -10.89
CA LYS A 201 17.88 5.99 -11.26
C LYS A 201 18.69 4.71 -11.43
N GLN A 202 18.29 3.63 -10.75
CA GLN A 202 18.97 2.34 -10.80
C GLN A 202 17.93 1.23 -10.98
N SER A 203 18.05 0.45 -12.04
CA SER A 203 17.23 -0.75 -12.25
C SER A 203 17.88 -1.96 -11.58
N SER A 204 17.08 -2.85 -11.06
CA SER A 204 17.48 -4.11 -10.46
C SER A 204 16.41 -5.17 -10.73
N SER A 205 16.75 -6.43 -10.61
CA SER A 205 15.81 -7.54 -10.69
C SER A 205 16.01 -8.49 -9.51
N ASN A 206 14.90 -9.08 -9.06
CA ASN A 206 14.89 -10.12 -8.04
C ASN A 206 13.91 -11.21 -8.47
N GLY A 207 14.44 -12.32 -8.99
CA GLY A 207 13.64 -13.38 -9.58
C GLY A 207 12.84 -12.87 -10.79
N ASP A 208 11.53 -12.95 -10.71
CA ASP A 208 10.61 -12.59 -11.79
C ASP A 208 10.23 -11.09 -11.80
N PHE A 209 10.72 -10.32 -10.83
CA PHE A 209 10.33 -8.93 -10.64
C PHE A 209 11.45 -7.96 -11.04
N ASN A 210 11.05 -6.88 -11.69
CA ASN A 210 11.92 -5.76 -12.01
C ASN A 210 11.59 -4.56 -11.12
N TYR A 211 12.63 -3.91 -10.63
CA TYR A 211 12.51 -2.76 -9.74
C TYR A 211 13.35 -1.60 -10.26
N VAL A 212 12.87 -0.39 -9.99
CA VAL A 212 13.62 0.84 -10.24
C VAL A 212 13.74 1.63 -8.94
N THR A 213 14.96 1.96 -8.55
CA THR A 213 15.23 2.75 -7.36
C THR A 213 15.62 4.17 -7.76
N TYR A 214 14.82 5.11 -7.32
CA TYR A 214 15.02 6.55 -7.52
C TYR A 214 15.57 7.20 -6.27
N ARG A 215 16.61 8.02 -6.41
CA ARG A 215 17.03 8.98 -5.39
C ARG A 215 16.63 10.37 -5.84
N VAL A 216 15.79 11.01 -5.08
CA VAL A 216 15.17 12.29 -5.45
C VAL A 216 15.44 13.31 -4.35
N ARG A 217 15.96 14.47 -4.72
CA ARG A 217 15.97 15.63 -3.84
C ARG A 217 14.61 16.30 -3.92
N LEU A 218 13.91 16.38 -2.81
CA LEU A 218 12.58 16.96 -2.70
C LEU A 218 12.59 18.47 -2.98
N SER A 219 11.50 18.95 -3.54
CA SER A 219 11.24 20.38 -3.77
C SER A 219 10.25 20.92 -2.74
N SER A 220 10.41 22.17 -2.34
CA SER A 220 9.40 22.88 -1.54
C SER A 220 8.20 23.36 -2.37
N ARG A 221 8.21 23.19 -3.68
CA ARG A 221 7.08 23.55 -4.57
C ARG A 221 6.06 22.42 -4.60
N THR A 222 4.96 22.60 -3.88
CA THR A 222 3.95 21.55 -3.67
C THR A 222 2.59 21.83 -4.27
N GLU A 223 2.28 23.12 -4.55
CA GLU A 223 0.92 23.51 -4.96
C GLU A 223 0.64 23.29 -6.45
N ARG A 224 1.70 23.16 -7.26
CA ARG A 224 1.63 22.88 -8.70
C ARG A 224 2.72 21.88 -9.09
N GLY A 225 2.41 21.03 -10.05
CA GLY A 225 3.26 19.98 -10.57
C GLY A 225 2.40 18.93 -11.27
N MET A 226 2.56 17.67 -10.94
CA MET A 226 1.68 16.61 -11.42
C MET A 226 0.20 16.88 -11.09
N TYR A 227 -0.07 17.56 -9.97
CA TYR A 227 -1.40 18.02 -9.56
C TYR A 227 -1.41 19.53 -9.37
N ASP A 228 -2.37 20.23 -10.01
CA ASP A 228 -2.63 21.65 -9.76
C ASP A 228 -3.64 21.77 -8.62
N LEU A 229 -3.15 22.03 -7.40
CA LEU A 229 -3.96 22.10 -6.19
C LEU A 229 -4.77 23.39 -6.05
N ALA A 230 -4.55 24.36 -6.93
CA ALA A 230 -5.45 25.52 -7.04
C ALA A 230 -6.81 25.13 -7.67
N ARG A 231 -6.88 23.99 -8.33
CA ARG A 231 -8.12 23.46 -8.90
C ARG A 231 -8.85 22.60 -7.88
N ARG A 232 -10.15 22.79 -7.76
CA ARG A 232 -11.01 21.98 -6.89
C ARG A 232 -10.86 20.47 -7.14
N ASN A 233 -10.81 20.07 -8.40
CA ASN A 233 -10.62 18.69 -8.84
C ASN A 233 -9.15 18.52 -9.26
N ALA A 234 -8.25 18.40 -8.31
CA ALA A 234 -6.83 18.21 -8.59
C ALA A 234 -6.60 16.88 -9.34
N THR A 235 -6.80 16.90 -10.66
CA THR A 235 -6.54 15.77 -11.55
C THR A 235 -5.07 15.73 -11.94
N ARG A 236 -4.57 14.55 -12.24
CA ARG A 236 -3.24 14.32 -12.78
C ARG A 236 -3.03 15.09 -14.08
N ALA A 237 -1.86 15.69 -14.26
CA ALA A 237 -1.44 16.25 -15.54
C ALA A 237 -1.17 15.10 -16.54
N ASP A 238 -1.29 15.39 -17.83
CA ASP A 238 -0.91 14.49 -18.91
C ASP A 238 0.61 14.66 -19.20
N ASP A 239 1.42 14.15 -18.27
CA ASP A 239 2.89 14.27 -18.30
C ASP A 239 3.53 13.03 -17.65
N SER A 240 4.83 12.83 -17.92
CA SER A 240 5.63 11.81 -17.25
C SER A 240 6.03 12.29 -15.86
N GLY A 241 5.94 11.42 -14.86
CA GLY A 241 6.31 11.83 -13.51
C GLY A 241 5.85 10.89 -12.40
N PHE A 242 6.17 11.28 -11.18
CA PHE A 242 5.61 10.66 -9.99
C PHE A 242 4.12 11.01 -9.87
N VAL A 243 3.33 10.02 -9.46
CA VAL A 243 1.86 10.12 -9.35
C VAL A 243 1.37 9.44 -8.07
N VAL A 244 0.17 9.76 -7.62
CA VAL A 244 -0.65 8.86 -6.81
C VAL A 244 -1.28 7.87 -7.80
N PRO A 245 -1.19 6.55 -7.62
CA PRO A 245 -1.77 5.60 -8.56
C PRO A 245 -3.27 5.82 -8.74
N SER A 246 -3.77 5.61 -9.96
CA SER A 246 -5.21 5.49 -10.17
C SER A 246 -5.71 4.17 -9.57
N GLN A 247 -7.02 4.03 -9.39
CA GLN A 247 -7.63 2.77 -8.98
C GLN A 247 -7.22 1.60 -9.88
N ASP A 248 -7.23 1.81 -11.20
CA ASP A 248 -6.93 0.75 -12.15
C ASP A 248 -5.45 0.34 -12.11
N GLU A 249 -4.53 1.30 -11.97
CA GLU A 249 -3.11 1.03 -11.77
C GLU A 249 -2.89 0.28 -10.45
N TRP A 250 -3.52 0.74 -9.36
CA TRP A 250 -3.39 0.13 -8.05
C TRP A 250 -3.90 -1.32 -8.05
N ILE A 251 -5.10 -1.57 -8.60
CA ILE A 251 -5.73 -2.90 -8.69
C ILE A 251 -4.93 -3.83 -9.61
N LYS A 252 -4.45 -3.34 -10.75
CA LYS A 252 -3.60 -4.15 -11.63
C LYS A 252 -2.34 -4.61 -10.92
N ALA A 253 -1.64 -3.70 -10.24
CA ALA A 253 -0.41 -4.02 -9.52
C ALA A 253 -0.62 -4.99 -8.35
N ALA A 254 -1.76 -4.88 -7.67
CA ALA A 254 -2.07 -5.72 -6.53
C ALA A 254 -2.51 -7.14 -6.91
N TYR A 255 -3.27 -7.29 -8.01
CA TYR A 255 -4.01 -8.53 -8.24
C TYR A 255 -3.82 -9.17 -9.62
N PHE A 256 -3.47 -8.40 -10.67
CA PHE A 256 -3.40 -8.95 -12.01
C PHE A 256 -2.15 -9.80 -12.20
N ASP A 257 -2.34 -11.10 -12.40
CA ASP A 257 -1.27 -12.05 -12.74
C ASP A 257 -1.16 -12.18 -14.26
N PRO A 258 -0.07 -11.70 -14.88
CA PRO A 258 0.13 -11.81 -16.32
C PRO A 258 0.32 -13.26 -16.80
N ASN A 259 0.66 -14.17 -15.89
CA ASN A 259 0.84 -15.60 -16.17
C ASN A 259 -0.42 -16.40 -15.83
N GLY A 260 -1.44 -15.78 -15.24
CA GLY A 260 -2.74 -16.38 -14.96
C GLY A 260 -3.49 -16.66 -16.27
N GLY A 261 -3.87 -17.91 -16.52
CA GLY A 261 -4.55 -18.31 -17.74
C GLY A 261 -6.03 -17.92 -17.79
N GLY A 262 -6.46 -17.20 -18.82
CA GLY A 262 -7.88 -17.01 -19.17
C GLY A 262 -8.62 -15.94 -18.37
N THR A 263 -9.90 -16.17 -18.11
CA THR A 263 -10.84 -15.22 -17.47
C THR A 263 -10.47 -14.88 -16.00
N TYR A 264 -9.54 -15.63 -15.43
CA TYR A 264 -9.20 -15.59 -14.01
C TYR A 264 -7.78 -15.10 -13.75
N SER A 265 -7.37 -14.01 -14.42
CA SER A 265 -6.04 -13.43 -14.25
C SER A 265 -5.91 -12.51 -13.02
N TYR A 266 -6.92 -12.38 -12.17
CA TYR A 266 -6.88 -11.56 -10.97
C TYR A 266 -6.91 -12.42 -9.70
N TRP A 267 -5.97 -12.17 -8.81
CA TRP A 267 -5.94 -12.80 -7.49
C TRP A 267 -7.04 -12.26 -6.58
N LYS A 268 -7.44 -13.05 -5.61
CA LYS A 268 -8.40 -12.62 -4.57
C LYS A 268 -7.75 -11.71 -3.51
N TYR A 269 -6.51 -12.00 -3.19
CA TYR A 269 -5.69 -11.22 -2.24
C TYR A 269 -4.37 -10.83 -2.89
N PRO A 270 -3.76 -9.69 -2.56
CA PRO A 270 -2.49 -9.28 -3.16
C PRO A 270 -1.34 -10.24 -2.87
N THR A 271 -1.45 -11.03 -1.82
CA THR A 271 -0.39 -11.91 -1.31
C THR A 271 -0.68 -13.40 -1.49
N ASN A 272 -1.78 -13.76 -2.15
CA ASN A 272 -2.17 -15.16 -2.32
C ASN A 272 -2.77 -15.38 -3.72
N PRO A 273 -2.22 -16.34 -4.51
CA PRO A 273 -2.63 -16.62 -5.88
C PRO A 273 -4.01 -17.29 -6.03
N GLY A 274 -4.86 -17.27 -5.01
CA GLY A 274 -6.25 -17.69 -5.15
C GLY A 274 -7.01 -16.79 -6.11
N VAL A 275 -7.71 -17.37 -7.09
CA VAL A 275 -8.42 -16.64 -8.15
C VAL A 275 -9.57 -15.82 -7.58
N PHE A 276 -9.68 -14.58 -8.02
CA PHE A 276 -10.85 -13.73 -7.69
C PHE A 276 -12.11 -14.28 -8.38
N GLY A 277 -13.15 -14.57 -7.59
CA GLY A 277 -14.37 -15.23 -8.08
C GLY A 277 -14.38 -16.75 -7.87
N ASP A 278 -13.28 -17.35 -7.42
CA ASP A 278 -13.24 -18.73 -6.95
C ASP A 278 -13.45 -18.76 -5.43
N GLY A 279 -14.46 -19.49 -4.98
CA GLY A 279 -14.80 -19.59 -3.54
C GLY A 279 -13.70 -20.21 -2.68
N ASP A 280 -12.74 -20.91 -3.28
CA ASP A 280 -11.71 -21.70 -2.60
C ASP A 280 -10.47 -20.90 -2.17
N ALA A 281 -10.32 -19.64 -2.58
CA ALA A 281 -9.18 -18.83 -2.20
C ALA A 281 -9.20 -18.46 -0.71
N THR A 282 -8.26 -19.01 0.05
CA THR A 282 -8.10 -18.72 1.48
C THR A 282 -7.43 -17.37 1.70
N ALA A 283 -7.78 -16.67 2.78
CA ALA A 283 -7.09 -15.47 3.20
C ALA A 283 -5.60 -15.77 3.51
N PRO A 284 -4.68 -14.83 3.29
CA PRO A 284 -3.32 -14.96 3.79
C PRO A 284 -3.31 -15.06 5.31
N ASN A 285 -2.23 -15.56 5.89
CA ASN A 285 -2.09 -15.58 7.33
C ASN A 285 -1.82 -14.14 7.85
N PRO A 286 -2.37 -13.77 9.01
CA PRO A 286 -2.09 -12.47 9.59
C PRO A 286 -0.64 -12.40 10.08
N THR A 287 -0.02 -11.22 9.95
CA THR A 287 1.28 -10.94 10.57
C THR A 287 1.15 -10.94 12.09
N VAL A 288 2.17 -11.45 12.78
CA VAL A 288 2.35 -11.31 14.23
C VAL A 288 3.46 -10.29 14.45
N LEU A 289 3.17 -9.24 15.22
CA LEU A 289 4.09 -8.12 15.39
C LEU A 289 4.77 -8.13 16.75
N ASN A 290 6.02 -7.70 16.76
CA ASN A 290 6.67 -7.27 17.99
C ASN A 290 5.97 -6.00 18.49
N PRO A 291 5.41 -5.96 19.72
CA PRO A 291 4.62 -4.83 20.20
C PRO A 291 5.43 -3.55 20.42
N THR A 292 6.75 -3.64 20.48
CA THR A 292 7.64 -2.49 20.67
C THR A 292 8.14 -1.92 19.35
N THR A 293 8.60 -2.79 18.42
CA THR A 293 9.23 -2.35 17.17
C THR A 293 8.28 -2.39 15.98
N GLY A 294 7.16 -3.13 16.06
CA GLY A 294 6.25 -3.37 14.94
C GLY A 294 6.84 -4.28 13.86
N ASP A 295 7.94 -4.98 14.17
CA ASP A 295 8.53 -5.95 13.26
C ASP A 295 7.70 -7.22 13.21
N VAL A 296 7.59 -7.81 12.02
CA VAL A 296 6.93 -9.10 11.82
C VAL A 296 7.76 -10.21 12.43
N THR A 297 7.15 -11.04 13.26
CA THR A 297 7.83 -12.10 14.02
C THR A 297 7.48 -13.52 13.59
N ASN A 298 6.40 -13.70 12.83
CA ASN A 298 6.03 -15.02 12.31
C ASN A 298 6.74 -15.32 10.98
N ALA A 299 6.87 -16.63 10.67
CA ALA A 299 7.67 -17.08 9.53
C ALA A 299 7.05 -16.69 8.18
N ALA A 300 7.89 -16.21 7.27
CA ALA A 300 7.56 -15.82 5.90
C ALA A 300 7.42 -17.00 4.92
N ASN A 301 7.33 -18.25 5.39
CA ASN A 301 7.19 -19.43 4.52
C ASN A 301 5.76 -19.70 4.05
N GLN A 302 4.87 -18.76 4.26
CA GLN A 302 3.46 -18.81 3.88
C GLN A 302 2.98 -17.39 3.54
N PRO A 303 1.93 -17.23 2.72
CA PRO A 303 1.39 -15.89 2.44
C PRO A 303 1.00 -15.15 3.72
N LEU A 304 1.58 -13.97 3.92
CA LEU A 304 1.33 -13.09 5.06
C LEU A 304 0.74 -11.76 4.60
N ALA A 305 -0.12 -11.17 5.43
CA ALA A 305 -0.57 -9.79 5.28
C ALA A 305 -0.85 -9.17 6.65
N SER A 306 -0.65 -7.87 6.77
CA SER A 306 -1.00 -7.13 7.99
C SER A 306 -2.47 -6.75 7.98
N TYR A 307 -3.31 -7.62 8.53
CA TYR A 307 -4.73 -7.40 8.71
C TYR A 307 -5.20 -7.99 10.04
N HIS A 308 -6.44 -7.68 10.42
CA HIS A 308 -7.00 -8.16 11.68
C HIS A 308 -7.79 -9.46 11.45
N ALA A 309 -7.21 -10.61 11.77
CA ALA A 309 -7.87 -11.91 11.72
C ALA A 309 -8.17 -12.43 13.13
N SER A 310 -9.39 -12.87 13.51
CA SER A 310 -9.69 -13.35 14.87
C SER A 310 -10.15 -14.79 14.91
N GLY A 311 -9.82 -15.47 16.00
CA GLY A 311 -10.45 -16.73 16.42
C GLY A 311 -11.80 -16.56 17.10
N GLN A 312 -12.38 -15.37 17.14
CA GLN A 312 -13.71 -15.09 17.69
C GLN A 312 -14.80 -15.34 16.63
N PRO A 313 -16.03 -15.66 17.02
CA PRO A 313 -17.13 -15.74 16.08
C PRO A 313 -17.25 -14.46 15.29
N ALA A 314 -17.57 -14.57 14.00
CA ALA A 314 -17.75 -13.44 13.10
C ALA A 314 -18.58 -12.35 13.77
N PRO A 315 -18.13 -11.08 13.74
CA PRO A 315 -18.91 -9.99 14.32
C PRO A 315 -20.29 -9.92 13.68
N SER A 316 -21.27 -9.42 14.42
CA SER A 316 -22.68 -9.38 13.98
C SER A 316 -22.93 -8.60 12.66
N TRP A 317 -21.92 -7.81 12.23
CA TRP A 317 -21.92 -7.10 10.96
C TRP A 317 -21.31 -7.91 9.80
N CYS A 318 -20.69 -9.08 10.08
CA CYS A 318 -20.18 -9.96 9.03
C CYS A 318 -21.33 -10.61 8.28
N PRO A 319 -21.42 -10.41 6.96
CA PRO A 319 -22.47 -11.05 6.18
C PRO A 319 -22.34 -12.57 6.18
N ALA A 320 -23.49 -13.23 6.23
CA ALA A 320 -23.58 -14.68 6.31
C ALA A 320 -22.98 -15.44 5.10
N GLN A 321 -22.70 -14.71 4.01
CA GLN A 321 -22.13 -15.26 2.78
C GLN A 321 -20.58 -15.38 2.82
N LEU A 322 -19.93 -14.78 3.83
CA LEU A 322 -18.48 -14.89 4.00
C LEU A 322 -18.09 -16.11 4.83
N GLN A 323 -16.93 -16.67 4.52
CA GLN A 323 -16.33 -17.67 5.41
C GLN A 323 -15.95 -16.99 6.74
N PRO A 324 -16.07 -17.68 7.87
CA PRO A 324 -15.70 -17.13 9.19
C PRO A 324 -14.28 -16.52 9.22
N ALA A 325 -13.34 -17.11 8.47
CA ALA A 325 -11.98 -16.58 8.34
C ALA A 325 -11.92 -15.17 7.69
N ASP A 326 -12.83 -14.85 6.78
CA ASP A 326 -12.84 -13.55 6.09
C ASP A 326 -13.32 -12.40 6.99
N CYS A 327 -14.05 -12.72 8.05
CA CYS A 327 -14.55 -11.74 9.02
C CYS A 327 -13.93 -11.91 10.40
N SER A 328 -12.99 -12.83 10.54
CA SER A 328 -12.39 -13.11 11.83
C SER A 328 -11.28 -12.09 12.15
N THR A 329 -11.17 -11.70 13.41
CA THR A 329 -10.25 -10.66 13.89
C THR A 329 -9.27 -11.23 14.92
N VAL A 330 -7.99 -11.46 14.63
CA VAL A 330 -6.95 -11.77 15.64
C VAL A 330 -6.32 -10.47 16.10
N ASN A 331 -6.04 -10.36 17.38
CA ASN A 331 -5.20 -9.31 17.92
C ASN A 331 -3.76 -9.52 17.41
N PRO A 332 -3.26 -8.74 16.42
CA PRO A 332 -1.95 -9.01 15.80
C PRO A 332 -0.78 -8.73 16.76
N ILE A 333 -1.01 -7.97 17.83
CA ILE A 333 0.01 -7.60 18.81
C ILE A 333 -0.11 -8.35 20.14
N GLY A 334 -1.06 -9.29 20.24
CA GLY A 334 -1.22 -10.15 21.44
C GLY A 334 -1.55 -9.41 22.74
N LEU A 335 -2.07 -8.19 22.65
CA LEU A 335 -2.44 -7.39 23.82
C LEU A 335 -3.88 -7.66 24.25
N ASP A 336 -4.11 -7.81 25.56
CA ASP A 336 -5.44 -7.93 26.15
C ASP A 336 -5.47 -7.10 27.46
N PRO A 337 -6.36 -6.10 27.58
CA PRO A 337 -7.34 -5.64 26.59
C PRO A 337 -6.71 -4.77 25.49
N ILE A 338 -7.26 -4.83 24.27
CA ILE A 338 -6.87 -3.98 23.15
C ILE A 338 -7.37 -2.56 23.41
N THR A 339 -6.47 -1.59 23.41
CA THR A 339 -6.83 -0.18 23.43
C THR A 339 -7.12 0.32 22.00
N TYR A 340 -7.77 1.47 21.89
CA TYR A 340 -7.99 2.11 20.59
C TYR A 340 -6.66 2.43 19.86
N ALA A 341 -5.63 2.84 20.63
CA ALA A 341 -4.29 3.09 20.12
C ALA A 341 -3.61 1.81 19.59
N ASP A 342 -3.73 0.71 20.34
CA ASP A 342 -3.20 -0.58 19.93
C ASP A 342 -3.85 -1.05 18.64
N LEU A 343 -5.15 -0.82 18.51
CA LEU A 343 -5.92 -1.26 17.35
C LEU A 343 -5.52 -0.54 16.05
N TYR A 344 -5.24 0.75 16.12
CA TYR A 344 -5.02 1.57 14.91
C TYR A 344 -3.54 1.87 14.62
N GLN A 345 -2.75 2.11 15.63
CA GLN A 345 -1.34 2.44 15.47
C GLN A 345 -0.43 1.25 15.77
N GLY A 346 -0.71 0.52 16.84
CA GLY A 346 0.08 -0.61 17.26
C GLY A 346 0.05 -1.81 16.31
N SER A 347 -0.94 -1.88 15.42
CA SER A 347 -1.08 -2.96 14.45
C SER A 347 -0.37 -2.70 13.11
N LEU A 348 0.23 -1.53 12.89
CA LEU A 348 1.01 -1.27 11.68
C LEU A 348 2.33 -2.03 11.70
N SER A 349 2.61 -2.83 10.66
CA SER A 349 3.89 -3.50 10.48
C SER A 349 4.93 -2.55 9.89
N THR A 350 6.20 -2.84 10.11
CA THR A 350 7.30 -2.26 9.33
C THR A 350 7.12 -2.67 7.87
N VAL A 351 7.20 -1.68 6.96
CA VAL A 351 6.90 -1.92 5.54
C VAL A 351 7.82 -3.01 4.94
N GLY A 352 7.26 -3.87 4.13
CA GLY A 352 7.97 -4.95 3.43
C GLY A 352 8.24 -6.20 4.26
N GLN A 353 7.99 -6.20 5.55
CA GLN A 353 8.34 -7.35 6.41
C GLN A 353 7.37 -8.53 6.32
N ALA A 354 6.21 -8.36 5.72
CA ALA A 354 5.36 -9.50 5.39
C ALA A 354 5.98 -10.40 4.30
N GLU A 355 6.96 -9.88 3.55
CA GLU A 355 7.77 -10.58 2.52
C GLU A 355 6.96 -11.28 1.43
N THR A 356 5.64 -11.14 1.41
CA THR A 356 4.77 -11.76 0.42
C THR A 356 4.36 -10.75 -0.62
N THR A 357 4.79 -11.03 -1.86
CA THR A 357 4.61 -10.09 -2.98
C THR A 357 3.28 -10.27 -3.71
N SER A 358 2.82 -9.19 -4.34
CA SER A 358 1.81 -9.23 -5.39
C SER A 358 2.36 -9.89 -6.66
N PRO A 359 1.53 -10.13 -7.69
CA PRO A 359 1.98 -10.62 -9.00
C PRO A 359 3.06 -9.77 -9.67
N TRP A 360 3.26 -8.53 -9.23
CA TRP A 360 4.25 -7.59 -9.77
C TRP A 360 5.37 -7.25 -8.78
N GLY A 361 5.46 -7.96 -7.65
CA GLY A 361 6.53 -7.77 -6.68
C GLY A 361 6.33 -6.60 -5.71
N THR A 362 5.15 -6.02 -5.63
CA THR A 362 4.82 -5.05 -4.58
C THR A 362 4.56 -5.76 -3.25
N LEU A 363 4.81 -5.08 -2.15
CA LEU A 363 4.60 -5.55 -0.79
C LEU A 363 3.55 -4.68 -0.10
N ASP A 364 2.85 -5.24 0.88
CA ASP A 364 1.87 -4.56 1.73
C ASP A 364 0.69 -3.88 1.00
N GLN A 365 0.41 -4.22 -0.29
CA GLN A 365 -0.80 -3.75 -0.96
C GLN A 365 -2.09 -4.39 -0.39
N GLY A 366 -1.98 -5.36 0.49
CA GLY A 366 -3.07 -5.94 1.25
C GLY A 366 -2.85 -5.77 2.74
N GLY A 367 -3.68 -4.98 3.40
CA GLY A 367 -3.55 -4.65 4.81
C GLY A 367 -2.59 -3.50 5.07
N ASN A 368 -2.01 -3.46 6.26
CA ASN A 368 -1.14 -2.41 6.77
C ASN A 368 -1.83 -1.04 6.77
N ALA A 369 -1.62 -0.18 5.78
CA ALA A 369 -2.38 1.05 5.62
C ALA A 369 -3.26 1.03 4.37
N VAL A 370 -4.49 1.52 4.45
CA VAL A 370 -5.32 1.71 3.26
C VAL A 370 -4.77 2.89 2.45
N GLU A 371 -4.71 2.73 1.13
CA GLU A 371 -3.98 3.65 0.28
C GLU A 371 -4.89 4.51 -0.60
N TRP A 372 -4.53 5.78 -0.71
CA TRP A 372 -5.20 6.73 -1.60
C TRP A 372 -4.93 6.38 -3.06
N THR A 373 -5.98 6.52 -3.87
CA THR A 373 -5.85 6.60 -5.33
C THR A 373 -6.28 7.98 -5.84
N ASP A 374 -5.81 8.36 -7.03
CA ASP A 374 -6.22 9.63 -7.62
C ASP A 374 -7.57 9.58 -8.34
N THR A 375 -8.22 8.43 -8.33
CA THR A 375 -9.52 8.22 -8.98
C THR A 375 -10.63 8.97 -8.26
N ILE A 376 -11.22 9.95 -8.95
CA ILE A 376 -12.39 10.70 -8.48
C ILE A 376 -13.64 9.82 -8.65
N THR A 377 -14.52 9.87 -7.66
CA THR A 377 -15.78 9.13 -7.67
C THR A 377 -16.95 10.02 -7.22
N ALA A 378 -18.16 9.57 -7.53
CA ALA A 378 -19.34 10.20 -6.98
C ALA A 378 -19.40 10.06 -5.44
N PRO A 379 -19.94 11.04 -4.73
CA PRO A 379 -20.17 10.92 -3.29
C PRO A 379 -21.13 9.78 -2.99
N PRO A 380 -20.98 9.07 -1.86
CA PRO A 380 -22.00 8.13 -1.39
C PRO A 380 -23.35 8.81 -1.20
N THR A 381 -24.43 8.05 -1.36
CA THR A 381 -25.80 8.54 -1.17
C THR A 381 -25.97 9.22 0.19
N GLY A 382 -26.53 10.42 0.20
CA GLY A 382 -26.75 11.22 1.42
C GLY A 382 -25.51 11.95 1.94
N ARG A 383 -24.36 11.89 1.25
CA ARG A 383 -23.14 12.62 1.61
C ARG A 383 -23.00 13.93 0.83
N ASN A 384 -22.16 14.82 1.33
CA ASN A 384 -21.95 16.15 0.74
C ASN A 384 -21.41 16.06 -0.68
N SER A 385 -22.25 16.36 -1.68
CA SER A 385 -21.90 16.39 -3.10
C SER A 385 -21.00 17.60 -3.47
N ALA A 386 -20.85 18.56 -2.56
CA ALA A 386 -19.94 19.69 -2.77
C ALA A 386 -18.46 19.31 -2.56
N ARG A 387 -18.14 18.19 -1.94
CA ARG A 387 -16.76 17.71 -1.78
C ARG A 387 -16.36 16.77 -2.92
N VAL A 388 -15.07 16.75 -3.26
CA VAL A 388 -14.50 15.77 -4.20
C VAL A 388 -14.17 14.50 -3.45
N TRP A 389 -14.70 13.38 -3.90
CA TRP A 389 -14.50 12.06 -3.29
C TRP A 389 -13.51 11.23 -4.11
N ARG A 390 -12.68 10.48 -3.42
CA ARG A 390 -11.68 9.59 -4.03
C ARG A 390 -11.76 8.20 -3.46
N ARG A 391 -11.19 7.25 -4.19
CA ARG A 391 -11.18 5.84 -3.85
C ARG A 391 -9.93 5.47 -3.06
N LEU A 392 -10.11 4.51 -2.14
CA LEU A 392 -9.08 3.91 -1.31
C LEU A 392 -9.10 2.40 -1.51
N HIS A 393 -7.94 1.77 -1.44
CA HIS A 393 -7.79 0.32 -1.58
C HIS A 393 -6.80 -0.26 -0.57
N GLY A 394 -6.82 -1.60 -0.39
CA GLY A 394 -5.85 -2.36 0.38
C GLY A 394 -6.36 -2.89 1.72
N GLY A 395 -7.38 -2.27 2.30
CA GLY A 395 -7.74 -2.55 3.68
C GLY A 395 -6.74 -1.96 4.67
N VAL A 396 -6.94 -2.21 5.95
CA VAL A 396 -6.05 -1.71 7.01
C VAL A 396 -5.68 -2.84 7.97
N SER A 397 -4.59 -2.66 8.71
CA SER A 397 -4.05 -3.64 9.64
C SER A 397 -5.04 -4.12 10.71
N ASN A 398 -6.06 -3.36 11.01
CA ASN A 398 -7.12 -3.69 11.97
C ASN A 398 -8.46 -4.04 11.32
N ALA A 399 -8.48 -4.29 10.02
CA ALA A 399 -9.69 -4.64 9.27
C ALA A 399 -9.68 -6.12 8.86
N PRO A 400 -10.84 -6.74 8.65
CA PRO A 400 -10.91 -8.13 8.23
C PRO A 400 -10.43 -8.34 6.79
N ALA A 401 -10.01 -9.57 6.49
CA ALA A 401 -9.37 -9.96 5.24
C ALA A 401 -10.14 -9.54 3.97
N PHE A 402 -11.47 -9.52 3.98
CA PHE A 402 -12.25 -9.14 2.81
C PHE A 402 -12.01 -7.69 2.35
N GLN A 403 -11.50 -6.81 3.22
CA GLN A 403 -11.12 -5.46 2.82
C GLN A 403 -9.89 -5.42 1.91
N MET A 404 -9.17 -6.52 1.77
CA MET A 404 -8.06 -6.70 0.84
C MET A 404 -8.51 -7.24 -0.54
N TRP A 405 -9.80 -7.37 -0.84
CA TRP A 405 -10.29 -7.84 -2.14
C TRP A 405 -10.30 -6.72 -3.19
N PRO A 406 -10.21 -7.05 -4.48
CA PRO A 406 -10.32 -6.05 -5.57
C PRO A 406 -11.62 -5.25 -5.54
N SER A 407 -12.70 -5.84 -5.00
CA SER A 407 -14.02 -5.20 -4.86
C SER A 407 -14.12 -4.29 -3.63
N ALA A 408 -13.21 -4.41 -2.67
CA ALA A 408 -13.24 -3.59 -1.45
C ALA A 408 -12.73 -2.18 -1.75
N VAL A 409 -13.62 -1.21 -1.67
CA VAL A 409 -13.36 0.19 -2.00
C VAL A 409 -13.73 1.08 -0.84
N GLY A 410 -12.75 1.75 -0.27
CA GLY A 410 -12.99 2.88 0.61
C GLY A 410 -13.32 4.14 -0.19
N LEU A 411 -14.17 5.00 0.35
CA LEU A 411 -14.55 6.29 -0.25
C LEU A 411 -14.37 7.39 0.77
N GLN A 412 -13.51 8.36 0.46
CA GLN A 412 -13.26 9.50 1.34
C GLN A 412 -13.21 10.81 0.56
N PRO A 413 -13.63 11.94 1.17
CA PRO A 413 -13.34 13.25 0.61
C PRO A 413 -11.82 13.47 0.50
N GLN A 414 -11.38 14.10 -0.60
CA GLN A 414 -9.94 14.32 -0.86
C GLN A 414 -9.23 15.18 0.20
N ASP A 415 -9.99 16.03 0.88
CA ASP A 415 -9.60 16.91 1.97
C ASP A 415 -10.04 16.35 3.33
N ASN A 416 -10.06 15.01 3.47
CA ASN A 416 -10.65 14.37 4.63
C ASN A 416 -9.96 14.79 5.93
N VAL A 417 -10.71 15.51 6.74
CA VAL A 417 -10.43 15.79 8.14
C VAL A 417 -11.69 15.40 8.92
N PHE A 418 -11.60 14.35 9.72
CA PHE A 418 -12.69 13.91 10.56
C PHE A 418 -12.55 14.55 11.95
N TYR A 419 -13.52 15.36 12.37
CA TYR A 419 -13.42 16.16 13.60
C TYR A 419 -12.12 16.97 13.72
N ASN A 420 -11.64 17.54 12.61
CA ASN A 420 -10.38 18.27 12.46
C ASN A 420 -9.10 17.40 12.50
N HIS A 421 -9.21 16.07 12.38
CA HIS A 421 -8.07 15.15 12.36
C HIS A 421 -8.13 14.22 11.17
N THR A 422 -6.98 13.81 10.65
CA THR A 422 -6.86 12.75 9.66
C THR A 422 -6.86 11.38 10.34
N TYR A 423 -7.24 10.35 9.59
CA TYR A 423 -7.22 8.99 10.14
C TYR A 423 -5.82 8.40 10.15
N PRO A 424 -5.42 7.73 11.25
CA PRO A 424 -4.07 7.17 11.42
C PRO A 424 -3.73 5.99 10.51
N TRP A 425 -4.64 5.54 9.68
CA TRP A 425 -4.47 4.40 8.78
C TRP A 425 -4.58 4.75 7.28
N LEU A 426 -4.65 6.04 6.93
CA LEU A 426 -4.72 6.51 5.55
C LEU A 426 -3.32 6.71 4.97
N GLY A 427 -2.81 5.71 4.29
CA GLY A 427 -1.47 5.67 3.72
C GLY A 427 -1.36 6.22 2.30
N ILE A 428 -0.15 6.19 1.79
CA ILE A 428 0.23 6.67 0.47
C ILE A 428 1.14 5.62 -0.19
N ARG A 429 0.85 5.29 -1.44
CA ARG A 429 1.78 4.63 -2.35
C ARG A 429 2.02 5.53 -3.55
N ILE A 430 3.23 5.50 -4.10
CA ILE A 430 3.61 6.34 -5.24
C ILE A 430 3.61 5.50 -6.51
N GLY A 431 3.20 6.09 -7.64
CA GLY A 431 3.41 5.53 -8.96
C GLY A 431 4.38 6.38 -9.78
N VAL A 432 4.82 5.86 -10.91
CA VAL A 432 5.58 6.56 -11.93
C VAL A 432 4.97 6.27 -13.30
N ILE A 433 4.67 7.30 -14.04
CA ILE A 433 4.16 7.23 -15.42
C ILE A 433 5.23 7.76 -16.37
N GLY A 434 5.45 7.03 -17.46
CA GLY A 434 6.43 7.41 -18.48
C GLY A 434 7.87 7.27 -17.98
N ASP A 435 8.84 7.77 -18.75
CA ASP A 435 10.24 7.72 -18.40
C ASP A 435 10.66 9.00 -17.63
N LEU A 436 11.16 8.83 -16.43
CA LEU A 436 11.86 9.88 -15.70
C LEU A 436 13.32 9.89 -16.19
N GLY A 437 13.59 10.61 -17.27
CA GLY A 437 14.96 10.85 -17.71
C GLY A 437 15.79 11.48 -16.59
N LEU A 438 17.06 11.06 -16.45
CA LEU A 438 18.02 11.87 -15.69
C LEU A 438 18.11 13.22 -16.42
N GLY A 439 17.55 14.27 -15.80
CA GLY A 439 17.63 15.60 -16.36
C GLY A 439 19.08 15.91 -16.71
N THR A 440 19.32 16.14 -18.00
CA THR A 440 20.61 16.66 -18.44
C THR A 440 20.86 17.97 -17.74
N SER A 441 21.85 17.99 -16.85
CA SER A 441 22.30 19.15 -16.07
C SER A 441 22.79 20.26 -16.98
#